data_095788fb7b613295f25a41c0350c0fa1
#
_entry.id   095788fb7b613295f25a41c0350c0fa1
#
_cell.length_a   1.000
_cell.length_b   1.000
_cell.length_c   1.000
_cell.angle_alpha   90.00
_cell.angle_beta   90.00
_cell.angle_gamma   90.00
#
_symmetry.space_group_name_H-M   'P 1'
#
loop_
_entity.id
_entity.type
_entity.pdbx_description
1 polymer ?
#
loop_
_entity_poly.entity_id
_entity_poly.type
_entity_poly.pdbx_seq_one_letter_code
_entity_poly.pdbx_strand_id
1 'polypeptide(L)' 'MEIELHMLIEIDKSSGLLKQESDEVLDSVMSAIRDLIYDHDEIHLKYIDSEIVR' A
#
# COMPACT_ATOMS: atom_id res chain seq x y z
N MET A 1 16.64 8.12 12.79
CA MET A 1 15.75 9.09 12.09
C MET A 1 14.49 8.39 11.65
N GLU A 2 13.35 9.03 11.85
CA GLU A 2 12.07 8.52 11.39
C GLU A 2 11.47 9.52 10.40
N ILE A 3 10.83 8.98 9.37
CA ILE A 3 10.18 9.80 8.34
C ILE A 3 8.75 9.29 8.18
N GLU A 4 7.79 10.20 8.25
CA GLU A 4 6.41 9.87 7.94
C GLU A 4 6.11 10.26 6.50
N LEU A 5 5.45 9.36 5.78
CA LEU A 5 5.04 9.58 4.40
C LEU A 5 3.52 9.53 4.30
N HIS A 6 2.97 10.43 3.52
CA HIS A 6 1.54 10.46 3.22
C HIS A 6 1.33 10.21 1.74
N MET A 7 0.52 9.21 1.41
CA MET A 7 0.31 8.77 0.03
C MET A 7 -1.17 8.66 -0.27
N LEU A 8 -1.54 9.08 -1.47
CA LEU A 8 -2.85 8.80 -2.04
C LEU A 8 -2.63 7.93 -3.27
N ILE A 9 -3.24 6.75 -3.29
CA ILE A 9 -3.05 5.78 -4.37
C ILE A 9 -4.38 5.63 -5.12
N GLU A 10 -4.30 5.76 -6.43
CA GLU A 10 -5.44 5.51 -7.30
C GLU A 10 -5.26 4.19 -8.03
N ILE A 11 -6.33 3.40 -8.07
CA ILE A 11 -6.36 2.18 -8.87
C ILE A 11 -7.09 2.48 -10.17
N ASP A 12 -6.46 2.09 -11.28
CA ASP A 12 -7.03 2.29 -12.61
C ASP A 12 -8.44 1.71 -12.68
N LYS A 13 -9.35 2.48 -13.23
CA LYS A 13 -10.77 2.07 -13.39
C LYS A 13 -10.93 0.80 -14.22
N SER A 14 -9.99 0.51 -15.10
CA SER A 14 -9.98 -0.68 -15.94
C SER A 14 -9.36 -1.89 -15.25
N SER A 15 -8.84 -1.73 -14.04
CA SER A 15 -8.14 -2.81 -13.34
C SER A 15 -9.10 -3.91 -12.88
N GLY A 16 -8.67 -5.16 -13.04
CA GLY A 16 -9.38 -6.29 -12.49
C GLY A 16 -9.43 -6.31 -10.97
N LEU A 17 -8.55 -5.55 -10.31
CA LEU A 17 -8.56 -5.43 -8.85
C LEU A 17 -9.86 -4.85 -8.32
N LEU A 18 -10.54 -4.02 -9.10
CA LEU A 18 -11.81 -3.42 -8.68
C LEU A 18 -12.94 -4.43 -8.56
N LYS A 19 -12.77 -5.64 -9.06
CA LYS A 19 -13.74 -6.73 -8.92
C LYS A 19 -13.59 -7.48 -7.62
N GLN A 20 -12.51 -7.24 -6.87
CA GLN A 20 -12.24 -7.88 -5.61
C GLN A 20 -12.90 -7.11 -4.46
N GLU A 21 -12.98 -7.77 -3.30
CA GLU A 21 -13.41 -7.12 -2.08
C GLU A 21 -12.43 -6.02 -1.70
N SER A 22 -12.95 -4.95 -1.09
CA SER A 22 -12.13 -3.80 -0.70
C SER A 22 -10.94 -4.19 0.18
N ASP A 23 -11.17 -5.12 1.11
CA ASP A 23 -10.11 -5.58 2.02
C ASP A 23 -8.99 -6.29 1.26
N GLU A 24 -9.35 -7.07 0.24
CA GLU A 24 -8.35 -7.77 -0.59
C GLU A 24 -7.53 -6.78 -1.41
N VAL A 25 -8.16 -5.73 -1.91
CA VAL A 25 -7.47 -4.68 -2.66
C VAL A 25 -6.48 -3.96 -1.75
N LEU A 26 -6.89 -3.60 -0.53
CA LEU A 26 -6.00 -2.96 0.44
C LEU A 26 -4.81 -3.86 0.77
N ASP A 27 -5.04 -5.14 1.00
CA ASP A 27 -3.96 -6.08 1.29
C ASP A 27 -2.96 -6.16 0.15
N SER A 28 -3.43 -6.17 -1.10
CA SER A 28 -2.57 -6.21 -2.26
C SER A 28 -1.70 -4.96 -2.37
N VAL A 29 -2.28 -3.79 -2.15
CA VAL A 29 -1.57 -2.51 -2.19
C VAL A 29 -0.54 -2.45 -1.07
N MET A 30 -0.93 -2.82 0.14
CA MET A 30 -0.02 -2.79 1.29
C MET A 30 1.14 -3.78 1.12
N SER A 31 0.89 -4.96 0.57
CA SER A 31 1.93 -5.93 0.29
C SER A 31 2.94 -5.39 -0.72
N ALA A 32 2.47 -4.71 -1.77
CA ALA A 32 3.34 -4.11 -2.77
C ALA A 32 4.26 -3.06 -2.15
N ILE A 33 3.72 -2.23 -1.26
CA ILE A 33 4.51 -1.20 -0.57
C ILE A 33 5.56 -1.84 0.35
N ARG A 34 5.18 -2.86 1.10
CA ARG A 34 6.10 -3.57 1.98
C ARG A 34 7.24 -4.22 1.20
N ASP A 35 6.93 -4.82 0.05
CA ASP A 35 7.94 -5.46 -0.77
C ASP A 35 8.97 -4.46 -1.29
N LEU A 36 8.54 -3.26 -1.67
CA LEU A 36 9.44 -2.21 -2.11
C LEU A 36 10.44 -1.80 -1.04
N ILE A 37 9.98 -1.72 0.21
CA ILE A 37 10.82 -1.32 1.33
C ILE A 37 11.70 -2.48 1.81
N TYR A 38 11.19 -3.70 1.76
CA TYR A 38 11.86 -4.88 2.26
C TYR A 38 13.19 -5.13 1.56
N ASP A 39 13.31 -4.73 0.30
CA ASP A 39 14.55 -4.92 -0.47
C ASP A 39 15.69 -3.99 -0.02
N HIS A 40 15.43 -3.07 0.90
CA HIS A 40 16.44 -2.12 1.39
C HIS A 40 16.86 -2.47 2.82
N ASP A 41 18.11 -2.86 3.00
CA ASP A 41 18.61 -3.32 4.31
C ASP A 41 18.64 -2.23 5.38
N GLU A 42 18.77 -0.98 4.97
CA GLU A 42 18.91 0.15 5.90
C GLU A 42 17.60 0.88 6.17
N ILE A 43 16.51 0.46 5.51
CA ILE A 43 15.20 1.09 5.64
C ILE A 43 14.24 0.09 6.23
N HIS A 44 13.61 0.47 7.32
CA HIS A 44 12.68 -0.41 8.04
C HIS A 44 11.31 0.23 8.13
N LEU A 45 10.30 -0.48 7.65
CA LEU A 45 8.91 -0.07 7.81
C LEU A 45 8.45 -0.42 9.22
N LYS A 46 8.17 0.59 10.03
CA LYS A 46 7.73 0.37 11.41
C LYS A 46 6.26 0.02 11.50
N TYR A 47 5.43 0.77 10.76
CA TYR A 47 4.04 0.40 10.60
C TYR A 47 3.47 1.07 9.36
N ILE A 48 2.37 0.54 8.89
CA ILE A 48 1.62 1.13 7.79
C ILE A 48 0.14 1.07 8.15
N ASP A 49 -0.57 2.15 7.84
CA ASP A 49 -2.00 2.25 8.06
C ASP A 49 -2.67 2.71 6.76
N SER A 50 -3.87 2.27 6.54
CA SER A 50 -4.58 2.58 5.30
C SER A 50 -6.08 2.65 5.52
N GLU A 51 -6.74 3.45 4.68
CA GLU A 51 -8.20 3.52 4.65
C GLU A 51 -8.65 3.73 3.21
N ILE A 52 -9.88 3.37 2.93
CA ILE A 52 -10.47 3.59 1.62
C ILE A 52 -11.13 4.96 1.61
N VAL A 53 -10.70 5.79 0.66
CA VAL A 53 -11.28 7.12 0.43
C VAL A 53 -12.19 7.02 -0.78
N ARG A 54 -13.44 7.42 -0.61
CA ARG A 54 -14.45 7.35 -1.68
C ARG A 54 -14.97 8.73 -2.04
#